data_243c2b91f9068469056db378f3386e7b
#
_entry.id   243c2b91f9068469056db378f3386e7b
#
_cell.length_a   1.000
_cell.length_b   1.000
_cell.length_c   1.000
_cell.angle_alpha   90.00
_cell.angle_beta   90.00
_cell.angle_gamma   90.00
#
_symmetry.space_group_name_H-M   'P 1'
#
loop_
_entity.id
_entity.type
_entity.pdbx_description
1 polymer ?
#
loop_
_entity_poly.entity_id
_entity_poly.type
_entity_poly.pdbx_seq_one_letter_code
_entity_poly.pdbx_strand_id
1 'polypeptide(L)'
;RMSKRHGAVGVSEYRDMGILPQAFMNYLARLGWSLGDQEIFTPDELVNNFRSGNLNTAPASFSLDKLTWYNKEYLNAMEFTDLVDLIPSEHIKNDEYSKKVIELIRERCNSLNDFSTESQYFYNKPEAFREEDKIKAIEENTLNLLSSLSERLSNLTEWKSDSIQE
;
A
#
# COMPACT_ATOMS: atom_id res chain seq x y z
N ARG A 1 0.99 28.23 -0.24
CA ARG A 1 1.83 28.33 0.94
C ARG A 1 1.35 27.30 1.96
N MET A 2 2.11 26.25 2.15
CA MET A 2 1.83 25.30 3.24
C MET A 2 1.95 26.05 4.56
N SER A 3 0.87 26.16 5.32
CA SER A 3 0.88 26.79 6.63
C SER A 3 0.13 25.91 7.63
N LYS A 4 0.61 25.84 8.86
CA LYS A 4 -0.02 25.08 9.96
C LYS A 4 -1.51 25.42 10.17
N ARG A 5 -1.96 26.62 9.76
CA ARG A 5 -3.36 27.04 9.82
C ARG A 5 -4.28 26.35 8.82
N HIS A 6 -3.70 25.63 7.82
CA HIS A 6 -4.43 24.89 6.77
C HIS A 6 -4.13 23.40 6.82
N GLY A 7 -3.78 22.87 8.00
CA GLY A 7 -3.53 21.45 8.17
C GLY A 7 -2.19 20.95 7.61
N ALA A 8 -1.23 21.86 7.36
CA ALA A 8 0.12 21.43 7.00
C ALA A 8 0.78 20.76 8.20
N VAL A 9 0.99 19.49 8.07
CA VAL A 9 1.68 18.63 9.05
C VAL A 9 3.20 18.72 8.88
N GLY A 10 3.95 18.36 9.90
CA GLY A 10 5.42 18.28 9.81
C GLY A 10 5.87 17.15 8.89
N VAL A 11 7.08 17.22 8.36
CA VAL A 11 7.64 16.16 7.49
C VAL A 11 7.63 14.79 8.17
N SER A 12 7.85 14.74 9.49
CA SER A 12 7.80 13.52 10.28
C SER A 12 6.44 12.84 10.25
N GLU A 13 5.36 13.60 10.16
CA GLU A 13 4.00 13.06 10.12
C GLU A 13 3.75 12.28 8.81
N TYR A 14 4.30 12.73 7.68
CA TYR A 14 4.22 11.98 6.42
C TYR A 14 4.98 10.64 6.50
N ARG A 15 6.15 10.63 7.17
CA ARG A 15 6.86 9.38 7.46
C ARG A 15 6.00 8.44 8.32
N ASP A 16 5.35 8.97 9.35
CA ASP A 16 4.49 8.20 10.26
C ASP A 16 3.21 7.69 9.56
N MET A 17 2.79 8.36 8.47
CA MET A 17 1.75 7.87 7.54
C MET A 17 2.25 6.77 6.59
N GLY A 18 3.53 6.42 6.61
CA GLY A 18 4.11 5.41 5.72
C GLY A 18 4.41 5.92 4.32
N ILE A 19 4.64 7.22 4.17
CA ILE A 19 5.05 7.84 2.90
C ILE A 19 6.57 7.73 2.73
N LEU A 20 7.01 7.22 1.58
CA LEU A 20 8.42 7.10 1.22
C LEU A 20 9.05 8.48 1.00
N PRO A 21 10.29 8.72 1.48
CA PRO A 21 10.98 9.99 1.28
C PRO A 21 11.11 10.38 -0.20
N GLN A 22 11.42 9.42 -1.07
CA GLN A 22 11.57 9.65 -2.50
C GLN A 22 10.24 10.02 -3.17
N ALA A 23 9.14 9.40 -2.77
CA ALA A 23 7.80 9.74 -3.25
C ALA A 23 7.43 11.18 -2.84
N PHE A 24 7.67 11.52 -1.57
CA PHE A 24 7.43 12.86 -1.05
C PHE A 24 8.28 13.92 -1.77
N MET A 25 9.55 13.63 -1.98
CA MET A 25 10.47 14.54 -2.70
C MET A 25 10.03 14.74 -4.14
N ASN A 26 9.67 13.68 -4.87
CA ASN A 26 9.16 13.78 -6.23
C ASN A 26 7.88 14.63 -6.27
N TYR A 27 6.93 14.35 -5.38
CA TYR A 27 5.69 15.13 -5.31
C TYR A 27 5.94 16.61 -5.05
N LEU A 28 6.82 16.97 -4.10
CA LEU A 28 7.19 18.35 -3.83
C LEU A 28 7.86 19.03 -5.02
N ALA A 29 8.73 18.32 -5.74
CA ALA A 29 9.33 18.83 -6.95
C ALA A 29 8.24 19.16 -8.00
N ARG A 30 7.31 18.25 -8.24
CA ARG A 30 6.22 18.42 -9.21
C ARG A 30 5.22 19.53 -8.85
N LEU A 31 5.13 19.94 -7.60
CA LEU A 31 4.30 21.09 -7.22
C LEU A 31 4.75 22.40 -7.87
N GLY A 32 6.04 22.54 -8.13
CA GLY A 32 6.58 23.79 -8.67
C GLY A 32 7.50 23.62 -9.88
N TRP A 33 7.68 22.41 -10.39
CA TRP A 33 8.58 22.11 -11.49
C TRP A 33 8.00 21.03 -12.41
N SER A 34 8.37 21.06 -13.68
CA SER A 34 7.95 20.06 -14.67
C SER A 34 9.05 19.75 -15.67
N LEU A 35 9.08 18.53 -16.18
CA LEU A 35 9.93 18.07 -17.26
C LEU A 35 9.05 17.28 -18.24
N GLY A 36 8.48 17.96 -19.21
CA GLY A 36 7.48 17.37 -20.10
C GLY A 36 6.33 16.75 -19.30
N ASP A 37 5.86 15.59 -19.73
CA ASP A 37 4.73 14.86 -19.14
C ASP A 37 5.16 13.81 -18.09
N GLN A 38 6.47 13.69 -17.82
CA GLN A 38 6.98 12.74 -16.84
C GLN A 38 6.53 13.12 -15.43
N GLU A 39 5.89 12.17 -14.72
CA GLU A 39 5.42 12.38 -13.35
C GLU A 39 6.36 11.72 -12.32
N ILE A 40 6.86 10.52 -12.60
CA ILE A 40 7.71 9.76 -11.66
C ILE A 40 9.17 9.92 -12.05
N PHE A 41 10.01 10.24 -11.09
CA PHE A 41 11.44 10.45 -11.26
C PHE A 41 12.21 9.72 -10.17
N THR A 42 13.30 9.07 -10.52
CA THR A 42 14.28 8.64 -9.52
C THR A 42 14.93 9.86 -8.86
N PRO A 43 15.51 9.73 -7.65
CA PRO A 43 16.28 10.81 -7.02
C PRO A 43 17.40 11.37 -7.93
N ASP A 44 18.10 10.49 -8.65
CA ASP A 44 19.17 10.89 -9.58
C ASP A 44 18.62 11.66 -10.79
N GLU A 45 17.48 11.24 -11.34
CA GLU A 45 16.81 11.99 -12.41
C GLU A 45 16.38 13.38 -11.95
N LEU A 46 15.84 13.50 -10.73
CA LEU A 46 15.51 14.82 -10.15
C LEU A 46 16.75 15.71 -10.04
N VAL A 47 17.84 15.20 -9.47
CA VAL A 47 19.08 15.95 -9.33
C VAL A 47 19.65 16.37 -10.69
N ASN A 48 19.66 15.47 -11.68
CA ASN A 48 20.25 15.72 -12.98
C ASN A 48 19.40 16.66 -13.86
N ASN A 49 18.08 16.61 -13.72
CA ASN A 49 17.16 17.33 -14.61
C ASN A 49 16.57 18.60 -13.98
N PHE A 50 16.62 18.76 -12.65
CA PHE A 50 16.08 19.96 -12.00
C PHE A 50 16.81 21.22 -12.46
N ARG A 51 16.09 22.10 -13.14
CA ARG A 51 16.60 23.38 -13.66
C ARG A 51 15.61 24.50 -13.33
N SER A 52 16.12 25.65 -12.97
CA SER A 52 15.32 26.83 -12.63
C SER A 52 14.43 27.33 -13.78
N GLY A 53 14.82 27.07 -15.03
CA GLY A 53 14.03 27.46 -16.21
C GLY A 53 12.71 26.67 -16.35
N ASN A 54 12.55 25.54 -15.66
CA ASN A 54 11.35 24.71 -15.69
C ASN A 54 10.45 24.93 -14.46
N LEU A 55 10.69 26.00 -13.70
CA LEU A 55 9.85 26.30 -12.54
C LEU A 55 8.53 26.92 -12.98
N ASN A 56 7.44 26.41 -12.42
CA ASN A 56 6.10 26.94 -12.61
C ASN A 56 5.89 28.16 -11.70
N THR A 57 5.41 29.24 -12.27
CA THR A 57 5.06 30.45 -11.51
C THR A 57 3.64 30.44 -10.98
N ALA A 58 2.80 29.49 -11.45
CA ALA A 58 1.43 29.34 -10.98
C ALA A 58 1.39 28.81 -9.54
N PRO A 59 0.43 29.25 -8.70
CA PRO A 59 0.24 28.70 -7.39
C PRO A 59 -0.09 27.22 -7.46
N ALA A 60 0.66 26.38 -6.74
CA ALA A 60 0.36 24.95 -6.60
C ALA A 60 -0.40 24.71 -5.30
N SER A 61 -1.38 23.81 -5.36
CA SER A 61 -2.15 23.33 -4.21
C SER A 61 -1.65 21.95 -3.78
N PHE A 62 -1.41 21.79 -2.50
CA PHE A 62 -1.08 20.49 -1.93
C PHE A 62 -2.32 19.58 -1.92
N SER A 63 -2.17 18.35 -2.40
CA SER A 63 -3.20 17.29 -2.37
C SER A 63 -2.59 16.05 -1.76
N LEU A 64 -3.20 15.56 -0.67
CA LEU A 64 -2.78 14.31 -0.04
C LEU A 64 -3.05 13.12 -0.96
N ASP A 65 -4.18 13.11 -1.67
CA ASP A 65 -4.53 12.03 -2.60
C ASP A 65 -3.48 11.89 -3.72
N LYS A 66 -3.00 13.04 -4.24
CA LYS A 66 -1.94 13.01 -5.26
C LYS A 66 -0.62 12.52 -4.68
N LEU A 67 -0.25 12.92 -3.45
CA LEU A 67 0.92 12.40 -2.76
C LEU A 67 0.83 10.89 -2.53
N THR A 68 -0.34 10.41 -2.09
CA THR A 68 -0.61 8.99 -1.90
C THR A 68 -0.48 8.20 -3.19
N TRP A 69 -0.96 8.74 -4.31
CA TRP A 69 -0.76 8.15 -5.62
C TRP A 69 0.73 8.03 -5.98
N TYR A 70 1.53 9.10 -5.79
CA TYR A 70 2.99 9.02 -5.98
C TYR A 70 3.61 7.93 -5.12
N ASN A 71 3.21 7.85 -3.83
CA ASN A 71 3.74 6.84 -2.92
C ASN A 71 3.45 5.42 -3.41
N LYS A 72 2.23 5.16 -3.87
CA LYS A 72 1.83 3.88 -4.45
C LYS A 72 2.69 3.50 -5.65
N GLU A 73 2.96 4.43 -6.56
CA GLU A 73 3.81 4.17 -7.73
C GLU A 73 5.23 3.73 -7.32
N TYR A 74 5.82 4.42 -6.33
CA TYR A 74 7.13 4.02 -5.80
C TYR A 74 7.10 2.68 -5.08
N LEU A 75 6.08 2.41 -4.26
CA LEU A 75 5.90 1.12 -3.58
C LEU A 75 5.75 -0.02 -4.58
N ASN A 76 5.01 0.19 -5.68
CA ASN A 76 4.83 -0.81 -6.73
C ASN A 76 6.09 -1.07 -7.54
N ALA A 77 6.95 -0.08 -7.71
CA ALA A 77 8.21 -0.21 -8.44
C ALA A 77 9.37 -0.79 -7.60
N MET A 78 9.20 -0.85 -6.27
CA MET A 78 10.27 -1.28 -5.36
C MET A 78 10.46 -2.80 -5.39
N GLU A 79 11.70 -3.27 -5.38
CA GLU A 79 11.99 -4.69 -5.22
C GLU A 79 11.55 -5.20 -3.84
N PHE A 80 11.17 -6.48 -3.77
CA PHE A 80 10.69 -7.07 -2.51
C PHE A 80 11.70 -6.95 -1.38
N THR A 81 12.98 -7.20 -1.66
CA THR A 81 14.06 -7.15 -0.68
C THR A 81 14.21 -5.78 -0.01
N ASP A 82 13.99 -4.71 -0.77
CA ASP A 82 14.10 -3.34 -0.28
C ASP A 82 12.80 -2.92 0.45
N LEU A 83 11.65 -3.40 -0.06
CA LEU A 83 10.35 -3.08 0.52
C LEU A 83 10.15 -3.72 1.89
N VAL A 84 10.56 -4.99 2.06
CA VAL A 84 10.33 -5.76 3.28
C VAL A 84 10.99 -5.12 4.50
N ASP A 85 12.16 -4.53 4.34
CA ASP A 85 12.90 -3.86 5.42
C ASP A 85 12.26 -2.54 5.87
N LEU A 86 11.37 -1.97 5.05
CA LEU A 86 10.69 -0.71 5.34
C LEU A 86 9.30 -0.90 5.98
N ILE A 87 8.69 -2.09 5.81
CA ILE A 87 7.35 -2.35 6.31
C ILE A 87 7.37 -2.49 7.85
N PRO A 88 6.57 -1.70 8.58
CA PRO A 88 6.53 -1.77 10.05
C PRO A 88 5.69 -2.97 10.52
N SER A 89 6.19 -4.20 10.31
CA SER A 89 5.49 -5.44 10.68
C SER A 89 6.46 -6.45 11.29
N GLU A 90 6.04 -7.06 12.39
CA GLU A 90 6.80 -8.15 13.04
C GLU A 90 6.63 -9.49 12.31
N HIS A 91 5.60 -9.63 11.49
CA HIS A 91 5.23 -10.88 10.82
C HIS A 91 5.83 -10.99 9.42
N ILE A 92 5.94 -9.87 8.71
CA ILE A 92 6.51 -9.83 7.36
C ILE A 92 8.03 -9.94 7.49
N LYS A 93 8.62 -10.91 6.80
CA LYS A 93 10.06 -11.20 6.81
C LYS A 93 10.58 -11.36 5.39
N ASN A 94 11.88 -11.38 5.23
CA ASN A 94 12.50 -11.66 3.94
C ASN A 94 12.50 -13.17 3.65
N ASP A 95 11.31 -13.70 3.34
CA ASP A 95 11.09 -15.10 3.00
C ASP A 95 10.08 -15.25 1.85
N GLU A 96 10.01 -16.46 1.28
CA GLU A 96 9.12 -16.76 0.14
C GLU A 96 7.63 -16.61 0.48
N TYR A 97 7.23 -16.87 1.72
CA TYR A 97 5.83 -16.72 2.11
C TYR A 97 5.43 -15.25 2.14
N SER A 98 6.23 -14.42 2.81
CA SER A 98 6.02 -12.97 2.86
C SER A 98 6.08 -12.33 1.47
N LYS A 99 6.95 -12.82 0.60
CA LYS A 99 7.01 -12.37 -0.79
C LYS A 99 5.68 -12.58 -1.51
N LYS A 100 5.12 -13.78 -1.43
CA LYS A 100 3.79 -14.09 -2.02
C LYS A 100 2.67 -13.25 -1.43
N VAL A 101 2.68 -13.06 -0.10
CA VAL A 101 1.69 -12.21 0.58
C VAL A 101 1.78 -10.78 0.06
N ILE A 102 2.98 -10.19 0.00
CA ILE A 102 3.19 -8.83 -0.49
C ILE A 102 2.75 -8.70 -1.95
N GLU A 103 3.08 -9.65 -2.81
CA GLU A 103 2.64 -9.67 -4.22
C GLU A 103 1.11 -9.63 -4.35
N LEU A 104 0.39 -10.35 -3.48
CA LEU A 104 -1.08 -10.38 -3.47
C LEU A 104 -1.73 -9.07 -3.01
N ILE A 105 -1.12 -8.36 -2.05
CA ILE A 105 -1.72 -7.17 -1.44
C ILE A 105 -1.17 -5.86 -2.00
N ARG A 106 -0.05 -5.87 -2.70
CA ARG A 106 0.70 -4.67 -3.13
C ARG A 106 -0.16 -3.65 -3.84
N GLU A 107 -1.03 -4.07 -4.75
CA GLU A 107 -1.90 -3.16 -5.48
C GLU A 107 -2.96 -2.45 -4.62
N ARG A 108 -3.23 -2.97 -3.42
CA ARG A 108 -4.18 -2.37 -2.47
C ARG A 108 -3.50 -1.40 -1.51
N CYS A 109 -2.17 -1.48 -1.40
CA CYS A 109 -1.39 -0.68 -0.47
C CYS A 109 -0.98 0.67 -1.09
N ASN A 110 -1.28 1.74 -0.38
CA ASN A 110 -0.91 3.10 -0.77
C ASN A 110 0.17 3.69 0.14
N SER A 111 0.45 3.01 1.27
CA SER A 111 1.47 3.39 2.26
C SER A 111 2.16 2.15 2.82
N LEU A 112 3.32 2.33 3.46
CA LEU A 112 4.01 1.23 4.17
C LEU A 112 3.14 0.63 5.28
N ASN A 113 2.30 1.44 5.92
CA ASN A 113 1.42 0.98 7.00
C ASN A 113 0.31 0.06 6.49
N ASP A 114 -0.15 0.25 5.24
CA ASP A 114 -1.19 -0.59 4.64
C ASP A 114 -0.72 -2.04 4.51
N PHE A 115 0.56 -2.28 4.21
CA PHE A 115 1.11 -3.63 4.16
C PHE A 115 0.98 -4.37 5.49
N SER A 116 1.20 -3.67 6.61
CA SER A 116 1.02 -4.26 7.94
C SER A 116 -0.44 -4.61 8.22
N THR A 117 -1.36 -3.76 7.80
CA THR A 117 -2.80 -3.97 8.02
C THR A 117 -3.36 -5.03 7.10
N GLU A 118 -3.10 -4.93 5.80
CA GLU A 118 -3.62 -5.83 4.77
C GLU A 118 -3.03 -7.25 4.86
N SER A 119 -1.86 -7.42 5.48
CA SER A 119 -1.23 -8.72 5.63
C SER A 119 -1.69 -9.50 6.86
N GLN A 120 -2.35 -8.89 7.83
CA GLN A 120 -2.62 -9.49 9.14
C GLN A 120 -3.31 -10.86 9.05
N TYR A 121 -4.30 -11.01 8.19
CA TYR A 121 -5.06 -12.26 8.08
C TYR A 121 -4.30 -13.42 7.44
N PHE A 122 -3.14 -13.16 6.83
CA PHE A 122 -2.25 -14.22 6.34
C PHE A 122 -1.38 -14.82 7.45
N TYR A 123 -1.14 -14.05 8.52
CA TYR A 123 -0.27 -14.46 9.62
C TYR A 123 -1.03 -14.77 10.89
N ASN A 124 -2.18 -14.14 11.10
CA ASN A 124 -2.95 -14.24 12.33
C ASN A 124 -4.37 -14.69 12.05
N LYS A 125 -4.84 -15.66 12.84
CA LYS A 125 -6.26 -16.02 12.82
C LYS A 125 -7.08 -14.84 13.40
N PRO A 126 -8.17 -14.42 12.74
CA PRO A 126 -9.05 -13.38 13.27
C PRO A 126 -9.58 -13.80 14.67
N GLU A 127 -9.42 -12.92 15.64
CA GLU A 127 -9.92 -13.16 17.01
C GLU A 127 -11.41 -12.90 17.11
N ALA A 128 -11.92 -11.93 16.36
CA ALA A 128 -13.33 -11.57 16.33
C ALA A 128 -13.74 -11.01 14.96
N PHE A 129 -15.02 -11.13 14.67
CA PHE A 129 -15.66 -10.48 13.52
C PHE A 129 -16.49 -9.31 14.02
N ARG A 130 -16.54 -8.22 13.25
CA ARG A 130 -17.44 -7.11 13.56
C ARG A 130 -18.89 -7.60 13.45
N GLU A 131 -19.74 -7.18 14.36
CA GLU A 131 -21.16 -7.58 14.36
C GLU A 131 -21.87 -7.19 13.05
N GLU A 132 -21.52 -6.06 12.46
CA GLU A 132 -22.04 -5.62 11.18
C GLU A 132 -21.70 -6.60 10.03
N ASP A 133 -20.52 -7.18 10.06
CA ASP A 133 -20.10 -8.15 9.03
C ASP A 133 -20.79 -9.50 9.26
N LYS A 134 -21.00 -9.89 10.53
CA LYS A 134 -21.78 -11.11 10.85
C LYS A 134 -23.23 -10.99 10.36
N ILE A 135 -23.89 -9.87 10.61
CA ILE A 135 -25.27 -9.62 10.19
C ILE A 135 -25.41 -9.66 8.67
N LYS A 136 -24.43 -9.12 7.95
CA LYS A 136 -24.43 -9.11 6.47
C LYS A 136 -24.10 -10.47 5.85
N ALA A 137 -23.25 -11.25 6.51
CA ALA A 137 -22.70 -12.50 5.97
C ALA A 137 -23.48 -13.75 6.36
N ILE A 138 -24.23 -13.73 7.48
CA ILE A 138 -24.89 -14.89 8.04
C ILE A 138 -26.39 -14.86 7.72
N GLU A 139 -26.78 -15.47 6.61
CA GLU A 139 -28.14 -15.85 6.32
C GLU A 139 -28.43 -17.27 6.89
N GLU A 140 -29.71 -17.66 6.92
CA GLU A 140 -30.16 -18.90 7.55
C GLU A 140 -29.43 -20.17 7.07
N ASN A 141 -28.99 -20.22 5.82
CA ASN A 141 -28.24 -21.33 5.25
C ASN A 141 -26.71 -21.17 5.27
N THR A 142 -26.20 -20.02 5.65
CA THR A 142 -24.75 -19.70 5.55
C THR A 142 -23.91 -20.65 6.42
N LEU A 143 -24.36 -20.95 7.63
CA LEU A 143 -23.64 -21.83 8.55
C LEU A 143 -23.50 -23.25 7.99
N ASN A 144 -24.56 -23.79 7.34
CA ASN A 144 -24.53 -25.10 6.73
C ASN A 144 -23.56 -25.13 5.53
N LEU A 145 -23.58 -24.08 4.70
CA LEU A 145 -22.66 -23.94 3.56
C LEU A 145 -21.20 -23.82 4.03
N LEU A 146 -20.94 -23.02 5.07
CA LEU A 146 -19.60 -22.86 5.63
C LEU A 146 -19.10 -24.16 6.25
N SER A 147 -19.96 -24.92 6.93
CA SER A 147 -19.60 -26.22 7.50
C SER A 147 -19.24 -27.22 6.40
N SER A 148 -20.08 -27.32 5.35
CA SER A 148 -19.82 -28.17 4.20
C SER A 148 -18.54 -27.77 3.46
N LEU A 149 -18.31 -26.47 3.25
CA LEU A 149 -17.09 -25.96 2.65
C LEU A 149 -15.86 -26.30 3.51
N SER A 150 -15.95 -26.09 4.82
CA SER A 150 -14.86 -26.41 5.76
C SER A 150 -14.49 -27.89 5.71
N GLU A 151 -15.49 -28.79 5.64
CA GLU A 151 -15.26 -30.22 5.51
C GLU A 151 -14.58 -30.58 4.18
N ARG A 152 -15.05 -30.00 3.05
CA ARG A 152 -14.44 -30.21 1.73
C ARG A 152 -13.00 -29.71 1.69
N LEU A 153 -12.74 -28.51 2.20
CA LEU A 153 -11.39 -27.93 2.25
C LEU A 153 -10.44 -28.75 3.16
N SER A 154 -10.96 -29.30 4.27
CA SER A 154 -10.15 -30.13 5.18
C SER A 154 -9.73 -31.47 4.55
N ASN A 155 -10.49 -31.94 3.57
CA ASN A 155 -10.22 -33.18 2.85
C ASN A 155 -9.32 -32.97 1.60
N LEU A 156 -8.94 -31.73 1.26
CA LEU A 156 -8.02 -31.47 0.16
C LEU A 156 -6.63 -32.03 0.51
N THR A 157 -6.12 -32.89 -0.35
CA THR A 157 -4.75 -33.42 -0.24
C THR A 157 -3.71 -32.45 -0.80
N GLU A 158 -4.10 -31.58 -1.74
CA GLU A 158 -3.25 -30.56 -2.36
C GLU A 158 -4.02 -29.23 -2.49
N TRP A 159 -3.40 -28.15 -2.03
CA TRP A 159 -3.93 -26.78 -2.16
C TRP A 159 -3.47 -26.17 -3.49
N LYS A 160 -4.17 -26.50 -4.58
CA LYS A 160 -3.96 -25.94 -5.92
C LYS A 160 -5.27 -25.38 -6.46
N SER A 161 -5.18 -24.43 -7.39
CA SER A 161 -6.37 -23.80 -8.00
C SER A 161 -7.33 -24.83 -8.57
N ASP A 162 -6.84 -25.85 -9.26
CA ASP A 162 -7.66 -26.87 -9.90
C ASP A 162 -8.39 -27.76 -8.86
N SER A 163 -7.73 -28.06 -7.74
CA SER A 163 -8.31 -28.84 -6.64
C SER A 163 -9.37 -28.08 -5.83
N ILE A 164 -9.40 -26.75 -5.93
CA ILE A 164 -10.36 -25.92 -5.20
C ILE A 164 -11.61 -25.64 -6.06
N GLN A 165 -11.51 -25.76 -7.38
CA GLN A 165 -12.63 -25.54 -8.31
C GLN A 165 -13.56 -26.74 -8.47
N GLU A 166 -13.15 -27.95 -8.07
CA GLU A 166 -13.97 -29.17 -8.01
C GLU A 166 -14.78 -29.21 -6.70
#